data_5788daaa6a3b80eddd3b2ad44dcc53bf
#
_entry.id   5788daaa6a3b80eddd3b2ad44dcc53bf
#
_cell.length_a   1.000
_cell.length_b   1.000
_cell.length_c   1.000
_cell.angle_alpha   90.00
_cell.angle_beta   90.00
_cell.angle_gamma   90.00
#
_symmetry.space_group_name_H-M   'P 1'
#
loop_
_entity.id
_entity.type
_entity.pdbx_description
1 polymer ?
#
loop_
_entity_poly.entity_id
_entity_poly.type
_entity_poly.pdbx_seq_one_letter_code
_entity_poly.pdbx_strand_id
1 'polypeptide(L)'
;MLTMSELAKAVVSKQNGNVSPKIKLEKDSVILFQGDSITDMFRKYDCNQCNTPEQMGMGYALFAASTLLSDYPDKQLKIYNRGVGGNKVYQLRDRWELDTLAIQPDVLSILIGVNDFWHILMGNYKGSLGIYERDLQDLLHYTKEKLPNVQLVLGEPFALRGGSAIDDAKWFPEFDGYRASLKKLADEF
;
A
#
# COMPACT_ATOMS: atom_id res chain seq x y z
N MET A 1 -26.72 5.19 2.89
CA MET A 1 -25.52 6.03 2.71
C MET A 1 -24.58 5.64 3.85
N LEU A 2 -23.50 4.90 3.56
CA LEU A 2 -22.55 4.49 4.60
C LEU A 2 -21.77 5.73 5.06
N THR A 3 -21.57 5.87 6.37
CA THR A 3 -20.71 6.92 6.91
C THR A 3 -19.26 6.63 6.56
N MET A 4 -18.40 7.66 6.51
CA MET A 4 -16.95 7.51 6.26
C MET A 4 -16.29 6.56 7.28
N SER A 5 -16.79 6.52 8.51
CA SER A 5 -16.40 5.56 9.56
C SER A 5 -16.77 4.11 9.19
N GLU A 6 -17.89 3.90 8.55
CA GLU A 6 -18.31 2.56 8.09
C GLU A 6 -17.57 2.12 6.84
N LEU A 7 -17.16 3.06 5.94
CA LEU A 7 -16.26 2.77 4.83
C LEU A 7 -14.84 2.41 5.32
N ALA A 8 -14.31 3.14 6.28
CA ALA A 8 -13.01 2.81 6.90
C ALA A 8 -13.08 1.47 7.64
N LYS A 9 -14.21 1.16 8.29
CA LYS A 9 -14.47 -0.15 8.90
C LYS A 9 -14.74 -1.25 7.88
N ALA A 10 -15.34 -0.93 6.72
CA ALA A 10 -15.60 -1.89 5.64
C ALA A 10 -14.33 -2.28 4.87
N VAL A 11 -13.34 -1.41 4.82
CA VAL A 11 -11.98 -1.76 4.32
C VAL A 11 -11.27 -2.72 5.28
N VAL A 12 -11.69 -2.77 6.55
CA VAL A 12 -11.12 -3.63 7.62
C VAL A 12 -11.99 -4.86 7.92
N SER A 13 -13.22 -5.01 7.41
CA SER A 13 -14.07 -6.15 7.75
C SER A 13 -14.95 -6.64 6.62
N LYS A 14 -14.85 -7.90 6.37
CA LYS A 14 -15.69 -8.92 5.75
C LYS A 14 -15.21 -9.47 4.41
N GLN A 15 -14.38 -10.47 4.50
CA GLN A 15 -14.53 -11.64 3.66
C GLN A 15 -14.50 -12.90 4.55
N ASN A 16 -15.62 -13.62 4.59
CA ASN A 16 -15.74 -15.04 4.95
C ASN A 16 -15.04 -15.54 6.24
N GLY A 17 -15.55 -15.17 7.42
CA GLY A 17 -15.30 -15.95 8.64
C GLY A 17 -13.89 -15.86 9.26
N ASN A 18 -12.89 -15.37 8.56
CA ASN A 18 -11.58 -15.05 9.12
C ASN A 18 -11.59 -13.61 9.61
N VAL A 19 -11.55 -13.41 10.92
CA VAL A 19 -11.26 -12.12 11.52
C VAL A 19 -9.80 -11.81 11.19
N SER A 20 -9.56 -10.89 10.24
CA SER A 20 -8.22 -10.34 10.05
C SER A 20 -7.66 -9.87 11.39
N PRO A 21 -6.39 -10.11 11.71
CA PRO A 21 -5.81 -9.66 12.95
C PRO A 21 -6.03 -8.15 13.09
N LYS A 22 -6.55 -7.75 14.24
CA LYS A 22 -6.89 -6.35 14.49
C LYS A 22 -5.61 -5.55 14.63
N ILE A 23 -5.38 -4.56 13.75
CA ILE A 23 -4.23 -3.65 13.84
C ILE A 23 -4.23 -2.99 15.22
N LYS A 24 -3.12 -3.10 15.92
CA LYS A 24 -2.93 -2.54 17.25
C LYS A 24 -2.23 -1.19 17.11
N LEU A 25 -2.90 -0.12 17.55
CA LEU A 25 -2.36 1.23 17.61
C LEU A 25 -2.06 1.60 19.06
N GLU A 26 -0.83 1.96 19.33
CA GLU A 26 -0.39 2.50 20.60
C GLU A 26 -0.19 4.03 20.53
N LYS A 27 0.08 4.65 21.65
CA LYS A 27 0.46 6.06 21.65
C LYS A 27 1.76 6.26 20.88
N ASP A 28 1.82 7.31 20.07
CA ASP A 28 2.94 7.67 19.20
C ASP A 28 3.22 6.64 18.07
N SER A 29 2.31 5.68 17.81
CA SER A 29 2.49 4.72 16.71
C SER A 29 2.76 5.41 15.38
N VAL A 30 3.74 4.88 14.66
CA VAL A 30 4.15 5.33 13.33
C VAL A 30 3.44 4.48 12.27
N ILE A 31 2.69 5.13 11.39
CA ILE A 31 1.99 4.50 10.27
C ILE A 31 2.60 4.99 8.96
N LEU A 32 2.98 4.07 8.10
CA LEU A 32 3.58 4.39 6.82
C LEU A 32 2.78 3.80 5.67
N PHE A 33 2.43 4.65 4.69
CA PHE A 33 1.87 4.24 3.40
C PHE A 33 2.97 4.19 2.35
N GLN A 34 3.17 3.03 1.74
CA GLN A 34 4.10 2.77 0.63
C GLN A 34 3.34 2.32 -0.62
N GLY A 35 3.89 2.64 -1.79
CA GLY A 35 3.28 2.25 -3.04
C GLY A 35 3.73 3.11 -4.22
N ASP A 36 2.90 3.10 -5.24
CA ASP A 36 3.09 3.84 -6.50
C ASP A 36 2.30 5.16 -6.56
N SER A 37 1.88 5.59 -7.76
CA SER A 37 1.13 6.82 -7.99
C SER A 37 -0.23 6.86 -7.28
N ILE A 38 -0.84 5.71 -7.00
CA ILE A 38 -2.12 5.62 -6.29
C ILE A 38 -1.93 6.04 -4.82
N THR A 39 -0.77 5.70 -4.25
CA THR A 39 -0.39 6.11 -2.89
C THR A 39 0.19 7.53 -2.87
N ASP A 40 1.05 7.86 -3.83
CA ASP A 40 1.69 9.17 -3.99
C ASP A 40 0.67 10.32 -4.08
N MET A 41 -0.22 10.26 -5.07
CA MET A 41 -1.28 11.26 -5.36
C MET A 41 -0.84 12.70 -5.09
N PHE A 42 0.23 13.12 -5.79
CA PHE A 42 0.77 14.49 -5.75
C PHE A 42 1.31 14.94 -4.38
N ARG A 43 1.82 14.01 -3.56
CA ARG A 43 2.54 14.40 -2.36
C ARG A 43 3.81 15.21 -2.70
N LYS A 44 4.27 16.07 -1.81
CA LYS A 44 5.56 16.75 -1.94
C LYS A 44 6.67 15.83 -1.43
N TYR A 45 7.62 15.49 -2.31
CA TYR A 45 8.72 14.56 -2.00
C TYR A 45 9.75 15.12 -1.01
N ASP A 46 9.92 16.44 -0.96
CA ASP A 46 10.81 17.16 -0.06
C ASP A 46 10.18 17.43 1.32
N CYS A 47 8.91 17.13 1.51
CA CYS A 47 8.22 17.24 2.80
C CYS A 47 8.42 15.96 3.62
N ASN A 48 9.04 16.10 4.79
CA ASN A 48 9.29 15.00 5.72
C ASN A 48 8.49 15.08 7.02
N GLN A 49 7.57 16.04 7.13
CA GLN A 49 6.72 16.22 8.31
C GLN A 49 5.52 15.27 8.25
N CYS A 50 5.35 14.44 9.30
CA CYS A 50 4.16 13.58 9.40
C CYS A 50 2.87 14.43 9.51
N ASN A 51 1.75 13.83 9.13
CA ASN A 51 0.40 14.38 9.31
C ASN A 51 0.12 15.69 8.56
N THR A 52 0.94 16.07 7.57
CA THR A 52 0.70 17.28 6.77
C THR A 52 0.06 16.93 5.41
N PRO A 53 -0.85 17.76 4.89
CA PRO A 53 -1.45 17.54 3.57
C PRO A 53 -0.40 17.44 2.46
N GLU A 54 0.65 18.26 2.54
CA GLU A 54 1.76 18.26 1.58
C GLU A 54 2.45 16.90 1.50
N GLN A 55 2.65 16.25 2.64
CA GLN A 55 3.31 14.96 2.72
C GLN A 55 2.34 13.82 2.39
N MET A 56 1.05 13.98 2.71
CA MET A 56 0.04 12.93 2.49
C MET A 56 -0.48 12.85 1.05
N GLY A 57 -0.35 13.92 0.26
CA GLY A 57 -0.95 14.00 -1.08
C GLY A 57 -2.47 14.16 -1.05
N MET A 58 -3.16 13.79 -2.13
CA MET A 58 -4.61 13.98 -2.30
C MET A 58 -5.37 12.65 -2.50
N GLY A 59 -4.75 11.52 -2.21
CA GLY A 59 -5.30 10.18 -2.42
C GLY A 59 -5.84 9.52 -1.16
N TYR A 60 -6.03 8.20 -1.25
CA TYR A 60 -6.57 7.39 -0.15
C TYR A 60 -5.76 7.51 1.14
N ALA A 61 -4.44 7.71 1.04
CA ALA A 61 -3.57 7.86 2.20
C ALA A 61 -3.96 9.07 3.06
N LEU A 62 -4.31 10.22 2.43
CA LEU A 62 -4.82 11.40 3.15
C LEU A 62 -6.14 11.10 3.86
N PHE A 63 -7.08 10.44 3.19
CA PHE A 63 -8.39 10.12 3.80
C PHE A 63 -8.23 9.14 4.97
N ALA A 64 -7.39 8.10 4.80
CA ALA A 64 -7.10 7.15 5.87
C ALA A 64 -6.41 7.84 7.07
N ALA A 65 -5.41 8.70 6.81
CA ALA A 65 -4.72 9.46 7.85
C ALA A 65 -5.69 10.38 8.60
N SER A 66 -6.52 11.14 7.89
CA SER A 66 -7.50 12.05 8.48
C SER A 66 -8.50 11.31 9.39
N THR A 67 -8.97 10.14 8.93
CA THR A 67 -9.89 9.30 9.72
C THR A 67 -9.19 8.77 10.97
N LEU A 68 -7.97 8.23 10.85
CA LEU A 68 -7.22 7.71 11.99
C LEU A 68 -6.91 8.79 13.03
N LEU A 69 -6.49 9.97 12.59
CA LEU A 69 -6.21 11.10 13.50
C LEU A 69 -7.48 11.62 14.19
N SER A 70 -8.61 11.57 13.51
CA SER A 70 -9.91 11.96 14.07
C SER A 70 -10.45 10.92 15.06
N ASP A 71 -10.31 9.63 14.75
CA ASP A 71 -10.86 8.53 15.56
C ASP A 71 -9.99 8.23 16.81
N TYR A 72 -8.68 8.54 16.73
CA TYR A 72 -7.69 8.23 17.80
C TYR A 72 -6.85 9.45 18.19
N PRO A 73 -7.43 10.59 18.59
CA PRO A 73 -6.68 11.82 18.89
C PRO A 73 -5.73 11.67 20.09
N ASP A 74 -6.07 10.82 21.02
CA ASP A 74 -5.26 10.49 22.22
C ASP A 74 -4.00 9.68 21.89
N LYS A 75 -3.97 9.00 20.73
CA LYS A 75 -2.84 8.18 20.29
C LYS A 75 -1.66 8.98 19.75
N GLN A 76 -1.87 10.23 19.35
CA GLN A 76 -0.80 11.09 18.78
C GLN A 76 -0.05 10.41 17.62
N LEU A 77 -0.80 9.78 16.72
CA LEU A 77 -0.26 8.99 15.61
C LEU A 77 0.63 9.83 14.69
N LYS A 78 1.72 9.24 14.20
CA LYS A 78 2.64 9.81 13.21
C LYS A 78 2.46 9.09 11.89
N ILE A 79 1.86 9.76 10.90
CA ILE A 79 1.47 9.13 9.66
C ILE A 79 2.26 9.73 8.49
N TYR A 80 2.84 8.85 7.67
CA TYR A 80 3.69 9.20 6.54
C TYR A 80 3.17 8.56 5.25
N ASN A 81 3.32 9.27 4.13
CA ASN A 81 3.16 8.75 2.79
C ASN A 81 4.51 8.77 2.07
N ARG A 82 4.94 7.62 1.55
CA ARG A 82 6.16 7.44 0.76
C ARG A 82 5.87 6.79 -0.60
N GLY A 83 4.65 6.93 -1.11
CA GLY A 83 4.32 6.56 -2.49
C GLY A 83 5.17 7.33 -3.50
N VAL A 84 5.54 6.69 -4.62
CA VAL A 84 6.26 7.31 -5.74
C VAL A 84 5.65 6.87 -7.05
N GLY A 85 5.23 7.82 -7.87
CA GLY A 85 4.57 7.59 -9.15
C GLY A 85 5.36 6.62 -10.06
N GLY A 86 4.65 5.66 -10.67
CA GLY A 86 5.23 4.72 -11.62
C GLY A 86 6.01 3.56 -11.02
N ASN A 87 6.20 3.51 -9.69
CA ASN A 87 7.00 2.47 -9.04
C ASN A 87 6.41 1.08 -9.25
N LYS A 88 7.31 0.11 -9.39
CA LYS A 88 7.14 -1.34 -9.35
C LYS A 88 7.80 -1.86 -8.06
N VAL A 89 7.60 -3.14 -7.74
CA VAL A 89 8.12 -3.74 -6.50
C VAL A 89 9.63 -3.56 -6.37
N TYR A 90 10.43 -3.82 -7.42
CA TYR A 90 11.88 -3.66 -7.35
C TYR A 90 12.29 -2.21 -7.03
N GLN A 91 11.54 -1.21 -7.53
CA GLN A 91 11.82 0.20 -7.23
C GLN A 91 11.44 0.59 -5.80
N LEU A 92 10.46 -0.08 -5.17
CA LEU A 92 10.29 0.03 -3.72
C LEU A 92 11.54 -0.49 -3.00
N ARG A 93 12.08 -1.64 -3.42
CA ARG A 93 13.28 -2.25 -2.82
C ARG A 93 14.48 -1.32 -2.90
N ASP A 94 14.68 -0.63 -4.03
CA ASP A 94 15.81 0.29 -4.25
C ASP A 94 15.84 1.45 -3.25
N ARG A 95 14.71 1.89 -2.74
CA ARG A 95 14.57 3.01 -1.80
C ARG A 95 14.13 2.59 -0.38
N TRP A 96 14.05 1.30 -0.11
CA TRP A 96 13.44 0.75 1.10
C TRP A 96 14.12 1.18 2.39
N GLU A 97 15.46 1.28 2.37
CA GLU A 97 16.25 1.70 3.53
C GLU A 97 15.85 3.11 4.03
N LEU A 98 15.75 4.07 3.10
CA LEU A 98 15.46 5.46 3.43
C LEU A 98 13.98 5.73 3.66
N ASP A 99 13.14 5.13 2.82
CA ASP A 99 11.72 5.45 2.76
C ASP A 99 10.85 4.53 3.64
N THR A 100 11.44 3.47 4.21
CA THR A 100 10.71 2.55 5.09
C THR A 100 11.49 2.25 6.37
N LEU A 101 12.69 1.67 6.27
CA LEU A 101 13.41 1.22 7.46
C LEU A 101 13.87 2.39 8.34
N ALA A 102 14.31 3.51 7.76
CA ALA A 102 14.68 4.70 8.53
C ALA A 102 13.51 5.36 9.28
N ILE A 103 12.26 5.14 8.83
CA ILE A 103 11.05 5.66 9.47
C ILE A 103 10.63 4.80 10.67
N GLN A 104 11.01 3.52 10.70
CA GLN A 104 10.67 2.56 11.76
C GLN A 104 9.16 2.46 12.01
N PRO A 105 8.34 2.11 10.99
CA PRO A 105 6.89 2.06 11.17
C PRO A 105 6.45 0.91 12.09
N ASP A 106 5.44 1.16 12.92
CA ASP A 106 4.69 0.14 13.66
C ASP A 106 3.64 -0.53 12.77
N VAL A 107 3.09 0.25 11.82
CA VAL A 107 2.13 -0.23 10.81
C VAL A 107 2.62 0.21 9.43
N LEU A 108 2.78 -0.75 8.53
CA LEU A 108 3.22 -0.53 7.16
C LEU A 108 2.14 -0.98 6.18
N SER A 109 1.55 -0.01 5.48
CA SER A 109 0.61 -0.26 4.38
C SER A 109 1.34 -0.23 3.04
N ILE A 110 1.19 -1.28 2.24
CA ILE A 110 1.81 -1.41 0.91
C ILE A 110 0.72 -1.63 -0.14
N LEU A 111 0.62 -0.73 -1.12
CA LEU A 111 -0.24 -0.88 -2.29
C LEU A 111 0.62 -0.75 -3.54
N ILE A 112 0.92 -1.89 -4.19
CA ILE A 112 1.84 -1.98 -5.32
C ILE A 112 1.46 -3.11 -6.27
N GLY A 113 1.81 -3.01 -7.56
CA GLY A 113 1.65 -4.10 -8.53
C GLY A 113 0.93 -3.68 -9.81
N VAL A 114 0.20 -2.57 -9.82
CA VAL A 114 -0.46 -2.10 -11.04
C VAL A 114 0.55 -1.77 -12.14
N ASN A 115 1.68 -1.13 -11.79
CA ASN A 115 2.74 -0.79 -12.76
C ASN A 115 3.61 -1.98 -13.14
N ASP A 116 3.72 -2.99 -12.28
CA ASP A 116 4.38 -4.26 -12.63
C ASP A 116 3.70 -4.93 -13.82
N PHE A 117 2.38 -4.82 -13.92
CA PHE A 117 1.61 -5.30 -15.06
C PHE A 117 1.52 -4.26 -16.19
N TRP A 118 1.10 -3.03 -15.88
CA TRP A 118 0.84 -2.01 -16.90
C TRP A 118 2.06 -1.71 -17.76
N HIS A 119 3.24 -1.59 -17.17
CA HIS A 119 4.46 -1.29 -17.90
C HIS A 119 4.92 -2.46 -18.81
N ILE A 120 4.50 -3.70 -18.51
CA ILE A 120 4.66 -4.83 -19.45
C ILE A 120 3.79 -4.60 -20.68
N LEU A 121 2.51 -4.26 -20.50
CA LEU A 121 1.60 -3.97 -21.62
C LEU A 121 2.09 -2.81 -22.49
N MET A 122 2.74 -1.82 -21.88
CA MET A 122 3.32 -0.67 -22.61
C MET A 122 4.65 -1.02 -23.30
N GLY A 123 5.22 -2.20 -23.10
CA GLY A 123 6.47 -2.64 -23.70
C GLY A 123 7.74 -1.98 -23.13
N ASN A 124 7.65 -1.27 -22.01
CA ASN A 124 8.78 -0.58 -21.37
C ASN A 124 9.30 -1.25 -20.08
N TYR A 125 8.79 -2.43 -19.77
CA TYR A 125 9.25 -3.26 -18.67
C TYR A 125 9.24 -4.75 -19.04
N LYS A 126 10.32 -5.46 -18.75
CA LYS A 126 10.48 -6.90 -18.98
C LYS A 126 10.19 -7.68 -17.70
N GLY A 127 8.99 -7.51 -17.15
CA GLY A 127 8.53 -8.21 -15.96
C GLY A 127 7.68 -9.44 -16.28
N SER A 128 7.20 -10.07 -15.24
CA SER A 128 6.20 -11.14 -15.27
C SER A 128 5.52 -11.27 -13.91
N LEU A 129 4.40 -12.00 -13.86
CA LEU A 129 3.75 -12.33 -12.59
C LEU A 129 4.71 -13.03 -11.60
N GLY A 130 5.53 -13.96 -12.09
CA GLY A 130 6.51 -14.66 -11.23
C GLY A 130 7.62 -13.74 -10.70
N ILE A 131 8.03 -12.72 -11.46
CA ILE A 131 8.97 -11.69 -10.97
C ILE A 131 8.30 -10.84 -9.89
N TYR A 132 7.07 -10.37 -10.13
CA TYR A 132 6.30 -9.60 -9.14
C TYR A 132 6.13 -10.37 -7.82
N GLU A 133 5.71 -11.65 -7.88
CA GLU A 133 5.49 -12.49 -6.68
C GLU A 133 6.79 -12.65 -5.90
N ARG A 134 7.88 -13.05 -6.57
CA ARG A 134 9.19 -13.22 -5.95
C ARG A 134 9.70 -11.93 -5.32
N ASP A 135 9.71 -10.83 -6.07
CA ASP A 135 10.28 -9.56 -5.62
C ASP A 135 9.48 -9.00 -4.43
N LEU A 136 8.14 -9.18 -4.43
CA LEU A 136 7.30 -8.78 -3.30
C LEU A 136 7.51 -9.67 -2.08
N GLN A 137 7.61 -10.99 -2.27
CA GLN A 137 7.91 -11.94 -1.19
C GLN A 137 9.26 -11.63 -0.54
N ASP A 138 10.30 -11.41 -1.35
CA ASP A 138 11.63 -11.04 -0.87
C ASP A 138 11.61 -9.72 -0.10
N LEU A 139 10.84 -8.73 -0.57
CA LEU A 139 10.68 -7.44 0.11
C LEU A 139 9.99 -7.60 1.47
N LEU A 140 8.94 -8.43 1.55
CA LEU A 140 8.21 -8.68 2.79
C LEU A 140 9.07 -9.45 3.80
N HIS A 141 9.80 -10.49 3.38
CA HIS A 141 10.76 -11.21 4.23
C HIS A 141 11.84 -10.27 4.77
N TYR A 142 12.44 -9.46 3.89
CA TYR A 142 13.42 -8.47 4.30
C TYR A 142 12.85 -7.46 5.29
N THR A 143 11.62 -7.03 5.07
CA THR A 143 10.93 -6.11 5.99
C THR A 143 10.75 -6.74 7.37
N LYS A 144 10.29 -7.99 7.43
CA LYS A 144 10.09 -8.70 8.71
C LYS A 144 11.42 -9.03 9.40
N GLU A 145 12.50 -9.28 8.64
CA GLU A 145 13.84 -9.43 9.22
C GLU A 145 14.31 -8.16 9.93
N LYS A 146 14.12 -6.98 9.30
CA LYS A 146 14.59 -5.69 9.83
C LYS A 146 13.62 -5.07 10.84
N LEU A 147 12.32 -5.33 10.69
CA LEU A 147 11.24 -4.81 11.52
C LEU A 147 10.34 -5.98 11.98
N PRO A 148 10.80 -6.84 12.89
CA PRO A 148 10.09 -8.07 13.24
C PRO A 148 8.68 -7.84 13.81
N ASN A 149 8.45 -6.69 14.44
CA ASN A 149 7.17 -6.36 15.07
C ASN A 149 6.24 -5.53 14.18
N VAL A 150 6.66 -5.15 12.95
CA VAL A 150 5.82 -4.35 12.07
C VAL A 150 4.53 -5.10 11.71
N GLN A 151 3.41 -4.41 11.81
CA GLN A 151 2.11 -4.89 11.37
C GLN A 151 1.94 -4.53 9.88
N LEU A 152 1.76 -5.54 9.03
CA LEU A 152 1.63 -5.34 7.60
C LEU A 152 0.16 -5.21 7.18
N VAL A 153 -0.11 -4.25 6.30
CA VAL A 153 -1.39 -4.08 5.60
C VAL A 153 -1.11 -4.12 4.11
N LEU A 154 -1.45 -5.21 3.45
CA LEU A 154 -1.23 -5.38 2.02
C LEU A 154 -2.47 -4.99 1.24
N GLY A 155 -2.37 -3.91 0.47
CA GLY A 155 -3.42 -3.43 -0.41
C GLY A 155 -3.44 -4.21 -1.73
N GLU A 156 -4.60 -4.77 -2.08
CA GLU A 156 -4.76 -5.49 -3.35
C GLU A 156 -4.58 -4.52 -4.53
N PRO A 157 -3.65 -4.80 -5.48
CA PRO A 157 -3.50 -3.97 -6.67
C PRO A 157 -4.80 -4.01 -7.48
N PHE A 158 -5.23 -2.84 -7.96
CA PHE A 158 -6.51 -2.75 -8.66
C PHE A 158 -6.43 -1.95 -9.95
N ALA A 159 -7.32 -2.29 -10.88
CA ALA A 159 -7.65 -1.51 -12.05
C ALA A 159 -9.16 -1.50 -12.21
N LEU A 160 -9.74 -0.35 -12.53
CA LEU A 160 -11.19 -0.19 -12.65
C LEU A 160 -11.64 -0.63 -14.04
N ARG A 161 -12.46 -1.69 -14.12
CA ARG A 161 -13.09 -2.16 -15.36
C ARG A 161 -14.08 -1.13 -15.90
N GLY A 162 -14.20 -1.05 -17.22
CA GLY A 162 -15.13 -0.16 -17.91
C GLY A 162 -14.73 1.31 -17.89
N GLY A 163 -13.56 1.66 -17.35
CA GLY A 163 -13.02 3.01 -17.41
C GLY A 163 -12.33 3.30 -18.75
N SER A 164 -12.19 4.57 -19.11
CA SER A 164 -11.47 4.98 -20.31
C SER A 164 -9.94 4.85 -20.20
N ALA A 165 -9.43 4.61 -19.00
CA ALA A 165 -7.99 4.56 -18.72
C ALA A 165 -7.34 3.22 -19.03
N ILE A 166 -8.13 2.14 -19.10
CA ILE A 166 -7.65 0.79 -19.40
C ILE A 166 -8.49 0.12 -20.49
N ASP A 167 -7.84 -0.77 -21.23
CA ASP A 167 -8.51 -1.69 -22.16
C ASP A 167 -8.72 -3.02 -21.43
N ASP A 168 -9.95 -3.29 -21.00
CA ASP A 168 -10.30 -4.47 -20.22
C ASP A 168 -9.82 -5.77 -20.88
N ALA A 169 -9.88 -5.87 -22.23
CA ALA A 169 -9.45 -7.05 -22.96
C ALA A 169 -7.94 -7.30 -22.91
N LYS A 170 -7.14 -6.25 -22.68
CA LYS A 170 -5.68 -6.36 -22.50
C LYS A 170 -5.28 -6.59 -21.05
N TRP A 171 -6.14 -6.19 -20.12
CA TRP A 171 -5.83 -6.27 -18.69
C TRP A 171 -6.28 -7.59 -18.09
N PHE A 172 -7.44 -8.09 -18.48
CA PHE A 172 -8.07 -9.23 -17.83
C PHE A 172 -8.20 -10.45 -18.77
N PRO A 173 -7.99 -11.68 -18.27
CA PRO A 173 -7.87 -12.03 -16.83
C PRO A 173 -6.46 -11.95 -16.25
N GLU A 174 -5.40 -11.62 -17.02
CA GLU A 174 -4.00 -11.73 -16.60
C GLU A 174 -3.68 -10.91 -15.34
N PHE A 175 -4.26 -9.70 -15.22
CA PHE A 175 -4.07 -8.86 -14.04
C PHE A 175 -4.64 -9.48 -12.75
N ASP A 176 -5.66 -10.33 -12.86
CA ASP A 176 -6.21 -11.04 -11.70
C ASP A 176 -5.17 -11.97 -11.04
N GLY A 177 -4.16 -12.42 -11.79
CA GLY A 177 -3.03 -13.17 -11.26
C GLY A 177 -2.21 -12.39 -10.23
N TYR A 178 -2.01 -11.08 -10.43
CA TYR A 178 -1.30 -10.20 -9.48
C TYR A 178 -2.07 -10.04 -8.16
N ARG A 179 -3.39 -9.96 -8.24
CA ARG A 179 -4.28 -9.91 -7.09
C ARG A 179 -4.25 -11.21 -6.30
N ALA A 180 -4.33 -12.36 -7.01
CA ALA A 180 -4.27 -13.68 -6.39
C ALA A 180 -2.91 -13.94 -5.73
N SER A 181 -1.81 -13.51 -6.36
CA SER A 181 -0.47 -13.60 -5.81
C SER A 181 -0.33 -12.78 -4.51
N LEU A 182 -0.81 -11.53 -4.49
CA LEU A 182 -0.79 -10.73 -3.27
C LEU A 182 -1.60 -11.38 -2.14
N LYS A 183 -2.79 -11.92 -2.45
CA LYS A 183 -3.61 -12.60 -1.44
C LYS A 183 -2.87 -13.78 -0.82
N LYS A 184 -2.20 -14.59 -1.65
CA LYS A 184 -1.37 -15.72 -1.17
C LYS A 184 -0.27 -15.23 -0.23
N LEU A 185 0.44 -14.15 -0.59
CA LEU A 185 1.48 -13.56 0.25
C LEU A 185 0.89 -12.98 1.55
N ALA A 186 -0.29 -12.36 1.50
CA ALA A 186 -0.94 -11.83 2.70
C ALA A 186 -1.36 -12.94 3.70
N ASP A 187 -1.57 -14.16 3.23
CA ASP A 187 -1.85 -15.31 4.09
C ASP A 187 -0.56 -15.89 4.70
N GLU A 188 0.63 -15.56 4.16
CA GLU A 188 1.95 -16.02 4.65
C GLU A 188 2.50 -15.11 5.76
N PHE A 189 2.24 -13.80 5.73
CA PHE A 189 2.81 -12.76 6.59
C PHE A 189 1.82 -12.17 7.60
#